data_2053ccbdc8b2809478d1d9ff8c866271
#
_entry.id   2053ccbdc8b2809478d1d9ff8c866271
#
_cell.length_a   1.000
_cell.length_b   1.000
_cell.length_c   1.000
_cell.angle_alpha   90.00
_cell.angle_beta   90.00
_cell.angle_gamma   90.00
#
_symmetry.space_group_name_H-M   'P 1'
#
loop_
_entity.id
_entity.type
_entity.pdbx_description
1 polymer ?
#
loop_
_entity_poly.entity_id
_entity_poly.type
_entity_poly.pdbx_seq_one_letter_code
_entity_poly.pdbx_strand_id
1 'polypeptide(L)' 'MDRYKQNLKVEGNKVYSYNTHVATIEGTQLIQLGWWSVTTQKHINYVANELGLGLIKIT' A
#
# COMPACT_ATOMS: atom_id res chain seq x y z
N MET A 1 -5.30 6.94 10.05
CA MET A 1 -6.60 7.60 9.77
C MET A 1 -7.68 6.56 9.63
N ASP A 2 -8.74 6.74 10.39
CA ASP A 2 -9.77 5.71 10.50
C ASP A 2 -10.48 5.40 9.18
N ARG A 3 -10.71 6.42 8.35
CA ARG A 3 -11.42 6.21 7.10
C ARG A 3 -10.67 5.33 6.09
N TYR A 4 -9.35 5.18 6.26
CA TYR A 4 -8.59 4.29 5.40
C TYR A 4 -8.55 2.86 5.92
N LYS A 5 -8.80 2.67 7.21
CA LYS A 5 -8.70 1.33 7.81
C LYS A 5 -9.77 0.36 7.33
N GLN A 6 -10.90 0.86 6.87
CA GLN A 6 -12.00 0.02 6.40
C GLN A 6 -11.64 -0.68 5.09
N ASN A 7 -10.86 -0.01 4.25
CA ASN A 7 -10.55 -0.51 2.91
C ASN A 7 -9.08 -0.78 2.70
N LEU A 8 -8.27 -0.52 3.73
CA LEU A 8 -6.82 -0.71 3.69
C LEU A 8 -6.43 -1.72 4.75
N LYS A 9 -5.70 -2.74 4.32
CA LYS A 9 -5.30 -3.83 5.20
C LYS A 9 -3.85 -4.21 4.94
N VAL A 10 -3.10 -4.45 6.01
CA VAL A 10 -1.72 -4.92 5.89
C VAL A 10 -1.65 -6.26 6.62
N GLU A 11 -1.25 -7.31 5.89
CA GLU A 11 -1.08 -8.64 6.47
C GLU A 11 0.33 -9.13 6.18
N GLY A 12 1.14 -9.28 7.24
CA GLY A 12 2.53 -9.66 7.08
C GLY A 12 3.25 -8.61 6.24
N ASN A 13 3.70 -9.01 5.05
CA ASN A 13 4.37 -8.12 4.11
C ASN A 13 3.49 -7.72 2.92
N LYS A 14 2.18 -7.97 3.00
CA LYS A 14 1.27 -7.69 1.89
C LYS A 14 0.32 -6.57 2.24
N VAL A 15 0.09 -5.68 1.29
CA VAL A 15 -0.83 -4.55 1.46
C VAL A 15 -2.03 -4.75 0.54
N TYR A 16 -3.22 -4.68 1.12
CA TYR A 16 -4.48 -4.85 0.41
C TYR A 16 -5.29 -3.57 0.42
N SER A 17 -5.88 -3.24 -0.72
CA SER A 17 -6.85 -2.17 -0.84
C SER A 17 -8.11 -2.77 -1.45
N TYR A 18 -9.24 -2.67 -0.73
CA TYR A 18 -10.50 -3.27 -1.16
C TYR A 18 -10.36 -4.76 -1.49
N ASN A 19 -9.62 -5.49 -0.67
CA ASN A 19 -9.34 -6.92 -0.82
C ASN A 19 -8.44 -7.26 -2.02
N THR A 20 -7.81 -6.27 -2.62
CA THR A 20 -6.87 -6.47 -3.73
C THR A 20 -5.45 -6.30 -3.22
N HIS A 21 -4.58 -7.27 -3.51
CA HIS A 21 -3.16 -7.17 -3.15
C HIS A 21 -2.50 -6.15 -4.07
N VAL A 22 -2.23 -4.96 -3.54
CA VAL A 22 -1.76 -3.83 -4.34
C VAL A 22 -0.28 -3.52 -4.15
N ALA A 23 0.33 -4.01 -3.08
CA ALA A 23 1.75 -3.74 -2.81
C ALA A 23 2.33 -4.80 -1.90
N THR A 24 3.65 -4.91 -1.90
CA THR A 24 4.40 -5.83 -1.04
C THR A 24 5.49 -5.07 -0.31
N ILE A 25 5.68 -5.37 0.97
CA ILE A 25 6.75 -4.76 1.76
C ILE A 25 8.00 -5.59 1.61
N GLU A 26 9.08 -4.96 1.17
CA GLU A 26 10.39 -5.60 0.99
C GLU A 26 11.44 -4.84 1.78
N GLY A 27 11.81 -5.36 2.96
CA GLY A 27 12.78 -4.68 3.81
C GLY A 27 12.29 -3.29 4.21
N THR A 28 12.95 -2.24 3.73
CA THR A 28 12.56 -0.86 4.01
C THR A 28 11.82 -0.22 2.83
N GLN A 29 11.31 -1.02 1.90
CA GLN A 29 10.68 -0.53 0.70
C GLN A 29 9.28 -1.11 0.53
N LEU A 30 8.40 -0.34 -0.09
CA LEU A 30 7.06 -0.77 -0.45
C LEU A 30 7.00 -0.86 -1.98
N ILE A 31 6.78 -2.08 -2.47
CA ILE A 31 6.77 -2.34 -3.92
C ILE A 31 5.33 -2.30 -4.40
N GLN A 32 4.99 -1.28 -5.17
CA GLN A 32 3.66 -1.14 -5.75
C GLN A 32 3.53 -2.04 -6.97
N LEU A 33 2.49 -2.89 -6.99
CA LEU A 33 2.33 -3.91 -8.03
C LEU A 33 1.66 -3.40 -9.29
N GLY A 34 1.04 -2.22 -9.24
CA GLY A 34 0.37 -1.65 -10.40
C GLY A 34 -0.33 -0.36 -10.02
N TRP A 35 -1.18 0.12 -10.92
CA TRP A 35 -2.00 1.30 -10.63
C TRP A 35 -3.47 0.95 -10.84
N TRP A 36 -4.31 1.31 -9.87
CA TRP A 36 -5.75 0.98 -9.91
C TRP A 36 -6.61 2.23 -9.96
N SER A 37 -6.43 3.11 -8.97
CA SER A 37 -7.23 4.33 -8.87
C SER A 37 -6.51 5.33 -7.97
N VAL A 38 -6.98 6.57 -7.99
CA VAL A 38 -6.45 7.63 -7.12
C VAL A 38 -6.59 7.23 -5.65
N THR A 39 -7.71 6.63 -5.27
CA THR A 39 -7.95 6.20 -3.90
C THR A 39 -6.96 5.12 -3.48
N THR A 40 -6.75 4.11 -4.33
CA THR A 40 -5.79 3.05 -4.06
C THR A 40 -4.37 3.62 -3.95
N GLN A 41 -4.02 4.55 -4.82
CA GLN A 41 -2.71 5.18 -4.75
C GLN A 41 -2.52 5.94 -3.43
N LYS A 42 -3.57 6.59 -2.94
CA LYS A 42 -3.51 7.24 -1.63
C LYS A 42 -3.29 6.25 -0.51
N HIS A 43 -3.92 5.06 -0.57
CA HIS A 43 -3.71 4.00 0.41
C HIS A 43 -2.25 3.56 0.42
N ILE A 44 -1.68 3.35 -0.76
CA ILE A 44 -0.28 2.92 -0.88
C ILE A 44 0.66 3.98 -0.33
N ASN A 45 0.44 5.25 -0.69
CA ASN A 45 1.25 6.36 -0.19
C ASN A 45 1.13 6.48 1.32
N TYR A 46 -0.06 6.29 1.86
CA TYR A 46 -0.30 6.35 3.29
C TYR A 46 0.52 5.28 4.03
N VAL A 47 0.48 4.04 3.53
CA VAL A 47 1.22 2.94 4.15
C VAL A 47 2.73 3.23 4.10
N ALA A 48 3.23 3.66 2.95
CA ALA A 48 4.65 3.97 2.80
C ALA A 48 5.07 5.06 3.80
N ASN A 49 4.26 6.09 3.96
CA ASN A 49 4.56 7.17 4.88
C ASN A 49 4.49 6.74 6.34
N GLU A 50 3.45 5.97 6.71
CA GLU A 50 3.26 5.53 8.09
C GLU A 50 4.35 4.58 8.56
N LEU A 51 4.80 3.70 7.68
CA LEU A 51 5.82 2.72 8.01
C LEU A 51 7.24 3.19 7.69
N GLY A 52 7.37 4.39 7.13
CA GLY A 52 8.67 4.93 6.77
C GLY A 52 9.33 4.17 5.64
N LEU A 53 8.55 3.64 4.70
CA LEU A 53 9.07 2.85 3.59
C LEU A 53 9.27 3.70 2.36
N GLY A 54 10.29 3.35 1.56
CA GLY A 54 10.47 3.94 0.25
C GLY A 54 9.48 3.30 -0.73
N LEU A 55 8.79 4.11 -1.51
CA LEU A 55 7.82 3.60 -2.48
C LEU A 55 8.49 3.33 -3.81
N ILE A 56 8.35 2.10 -4.30
CA ILE A 56 8.89 1.68 -5.60
C ILE A 56 7.72 1.17 -6.45
N LYS A 57 7.63 1.69 -7.66
CA LYS A 57 6.61 1.26 -8.63
C LYS A 57 7.26 0.36 -9.66
N ILE A 58 6.67 -0.80 -9.88
CA ILE A 58 7.20 -1.75 -10.87
C ILE A 58 6.54 -1.62 -12.23
N THR A 59 5.56 -0.72 -12.36
CA THR A 59 4.90 -0.45 -13.64
C THR A 59 5.10 0.99 -14.07
#